data_d918115815de922568781f42fc57abbf
#
_entry.id   d918115815de922568781f42fc57abbf
#
_cell.length_a   1.000
_cell.length_b   1.000
_cell.length_c   1.000
_cell.angle_alpha   90.00
_cell.angle_beta   90.00
_cell.angle_gamma   90.00
#
_symmetry.space_group_name_H-M   'P 1'
#
loop_
_entity.id
_entity.type
_entity.pdbx_description
1 polymer ?
#
loop_
_entity_poly.entity_id
_entity_poly.type
_entity_poly.pdbx_seq_one_letter_code
_entity_poly.pdbx_strand_id
1 'polypeptide(L)'
;MNKKIVISFLVAGIFLLNSCQKNTDIFVPDPGQVNGPDTTWQPAVTASMPVSILKNSLLLAPYNDSIEVNANIATVSTPFGVQVNFPPNCCVSTTGQPLTGKVQVEILVLRKKGDMIRMNRPTTSNDSLQVSAGELFVRLKKDGVPVLLAPNAKINIRYNDLPVNQQMKLFFGDESNPQHFNWLPNNDLANNFINAGTQVYEIYTNHLRWINVAYNYNVAGSATVSVSAEIANYFTNTNTMAFTVLKDFRSVAGMRPELSAKKFISPKLPVGKVITVVVISKQANDYYLGYESAVTMTPTNGTNTQVVSVRPVKRSLPEIVAYLSTL
;
A
#
# COMPACT_ATOMS: atom_id res chain seq x y z
N MET A 1 -86.54 -14.97 12.48
CA MET A 1 -85.00 -14.73 12.45
C MET A 1 -84.76 -13.29 12.78
N ASN A 2 -84.16 -13.04 13.93
CA ASN A 2 -84.11 -11.71 14.54
C ASN A 2 -83.11 -10.82 13.79
N LYS A 3 -83.55 -9.65 13.32
CA LYS A 3 -82.76 -8.61 12.66
C LYS A 3 -81.52 -8.18 13.45
N LYS A 4 -81.51 -8.39 14.75
CA LYS A 4 -80.36 -8.09 15.64
C LYS A 4 -79.14 -9.00 15.43
N ILE A 5 -79.33 -10.25 15.00
CA ILE A 5 -78.28 -11.23 14.76
C ILE A 5 -77.53 -10.90 13.44
N VAL A 6 -78.24 -10.40 12.43
CA VAL A 6 -77.58 -10.02 11.14
C VAL A 6 -76.66 -8.82 11.25
N ILE A 7 -77.04 -7.83 12.08
CA ILE A 7 -76.21 -6.62 12.31
C ILE A 7 -74.98 -6.99 13.08
N SER A 8 -75.01 -7.95 14.04
CA SER A 8 -73.83 -8.37 14.82
C SER A 8 -72.81 -9.10 13.93
N PHE A 9 -73.22 -9.85 12.93
CA PHE A 9 -72.30 -10.50 11.97
C PHE A 9 -71.65 -9.50 10.98
N LEU A 10 -72.39 -8.45 10.62
CA LEU A 10 -71.85 -7.41 9.72
C LEU A 10 -70.84 -6.57 10.37
N VAL A 11 -70.98 -6.23 11.68
CA VAL A 11 -69.97 -5.45 12.44
C VAL A 11 -68.70 -6.29 12.74
N ALA A 12 -68.85 -7.60 13.01
CA ALA A 12 -67.74 -8.51 13.21
C ALA A 12 -66.91 -8.70 11.92
N GLY A 13 -67.55 -8.68 10.72
CA GLY A 13 -66.88 -8.79 9.43
C GLY A 13 -66.03 -7.58 9.08
N ILE A 14 -66.37 -6.37 9.54
CA ILE A 14 -65.64 -5.14 9.26
C ILE A 14 -64.35 -5.04 10.10
N PHE A 15 -64.31 -5.65 11.29
CA PHE A 15 -63.09 -5.68 12.12
C PHE A 15 -62.02 -6.66 11.64
N LEU A 16 -62.35 -7.61 10.76
CA LEU A 16 -61.38 -8.56 10.25
C LEU A 16 -60.63 -8.09 8.99
N LEU A 17 -61.01 -6.96 8.40
CA LEU A 17 -60.36 -6.42 7.20
C LEU A 17 -59.25 -5.40 7.50
N ASN A 18 -59.04 -5.01 8.77
CA ASN A 18 -58.00 -4.09 9.14
C ASN A 18 -56.69 -4.73 9.68
N SER A 19 -56.57 -6.06 9.58
CA SER A 19 -55.46 -6.82 10.13
C SER A 19 -54.51 -7.34 9.07
N CYS A 20 -54.11 -6.53 8.10
CA CYS A 20 -52.92 -6.79 7.27
C CYS A 20 -52.51 -5.54 6.51
N GLN A 21 -52.22 -4.46 7.21
CA GLN A 21 -51.13 -3.63 6.74
C GLN A 21 -49.87 -4.25 7.32
N LYS A 22 -49.31 -5.24 6.59
CA LYS A 22 -47.87 -5.43 6.61
C LYS A 22 -47.29 -4.06 6.29
N ASN A 23 -46.63 -3.43 7.25
CA ASN A 23 -45.60 -2.48 6.94
C ASN A 23 -44.65 -3.21 5.97
N THR A 24 -44.88 -3.05 4.68
CA THR A 24 -43.79 -3.25 3.75
C THR A 24 -42.75 -2.26 4.23
N ASP A 25 -41.74 -2.75 4.95
CA ASP A 25 -40.53 -2.01 5.14
C ASP A 25 -40.13 -1.58 3.73
N ILE A 26 -40.47 -0.35 3.38
CA ILE A 26 -39.95 0.26 2.17
C ILE A 26 -38.46 0.29 2.48
N PHE A 27 -37.69 -0.58 1.84
CA PHE A 27 -36.23 -0.51 1.85
C PHE A 27 -35.88 0.86 1.29
N VAL A 28 -35.67 1.81 2.20
CA VAL A 28 -35.08 3.09 1.87
C VAL A 28 -33.59 2.79 1.84
N PRO A 29 -32.93 2.74 0.66
CA PRO A 29 -31.50 2.59 0.59
C PRO A 29 -30.88 3.69 1.46
N ASP A 30 -29.98 3.31 2.36
CA ASP A 30 -29.17 4.28 3.08
C ASP A 30 -28.52 5.21 2.04
N PRO A 31 -28.82 6.53 2.06
CA PRO A 31 -28.22 7.47 1.10
C PRO A 31 -26.69 7.50 1.16
N GLY A 32 -26.06 6.89 2.18
CA GLY A 32 -24.63 6.63 2.27
C GLY A 32 -24.19 5.32 1.58
N GLN A 33 -25.10 4.43 1.19
CA GLN A 33 -24.74 3.26 0.39
C GLN A 33 -24.63 3.65 -1.08
N VAL A 34 -23.43 3.74 -1.56
CA VAL A 34 -23.15 3.95 -2.98
C VAL A 34 -23.47 2.64 -3.72
N ASN A 35 -24.70 2.53 -4.24
CA ASN A 35 -25.08 1.49 -5.20
C ASN A 35 -24.53 1.90 -6.58
N GLY A 36 -23.24 1.83 -6.76
CA GLY A 36 -22.61 2.25 -8.00
C GLY A 36 -21.50 1.29 -8.45
N PRO A 37 -20.81 1.57 -9.54
CA PRO A 37 -19.68 0.79 -10.05
C PRO A 37 -18.57 0.58 -8.99
N ASP A 38 -18.56 1.36 -7.92
CA ASP A 38 -17.61 1.26 -6.79
C ASP A 38 -17.75 -0.03 -5.98
N THR A 39 -18.85 -0.74 -6.06
CA THR A 39 -19.11 -2.01 -5.37
C THR A 39 -18.89 -3.24 -6.26
N THR A 40 -18.42 -3.04 -7.49
CA THR A 40 -18.15 -4.11 -8.44
C THR A 40 -16.66 -4.34 -8.61
N TRP A 41 -16.24 -5.60 -8.80
CA TRP A 41 -14.87 -5.95 -9.13
C TRP A 41 -14.58 -5.56 -10.58
N GLN A 42 -13.53 -4.78 -10.81
CA GLN A 42 -13.16 -4.26 -12.11
C GLN A 42 -11.75 -4.72 -12.53
N PRO A 43 -11.54 -5.05 -13.81
CA PRO A 43 -10.21 -5.42 -14.31
C PRO A 43 -9.21 -4.26 -14.27
N ALA A 44 -9.70 -3.01 -14.33
CA ALA A 44 -8.88 -1.82 -14.27
C ALA A 44 -9.42 -0.82 -13.24
N VAL A 45 -8.53 -0.22 -12.47
CA VAL A 45 -8.84 0.82 -11.49
C VAL A 45 -8.49 2.18 -12.10
N THR A 46 -9.48 3.08 -12.16
CA THR A 46 -9.31 4.45 -12.67
C THR A 46 -8.99 5.44 -11.54
N ALA A 47 -8.50 6.61 -11.90
CA ALA A 47 -8.15 7.67 -10.93
C ALA A 47 -9.35 8.20 -10.13
N SER A 48 -10.57 8.11 -10.68
CA SER A 48 -11.81 8.55 -10.03
C SER A 48 -12.41 7.54 -9.05
N MET A 49 -11.93 6.29 -9.06
CA MET A 49 -12.45 5.26 -8.15
C MET A 49 -12.05 5.51 -6.70
N PRO A 50 -12.89 5.13 -5.73
CA PRO A 50 -12.64 5.36 -4.31
C PRO A 50 -11.30 4.83 -3.82
N VAL A 51 -10.83 3.69 -4.31
CA VAL A 51 -9.50 3.16 -3.95
C VAL A 51 -8.36 4.08 -4.39
N SER A 52 -8.48 4.79 -5.51
CA SER A 52 -7.48 5.76 -5.96
C SER A 52 -7.50 7.02 -5.08
N ILE A 53 -8.70 7.48 -4.72
CA ILE A 53 -8.87 8.58 -3.75
C ILE A 53 -8.30 8.20 -2.39
N LEU A 54 -8.57 6.97 -1.93
CA LEU A 54 -8.01 6.42 -0.68
C LEU A 54 -6.48 6.43 -0.71
N LYS A 55 -5.86 5.90 -1.77
CA LYS A 55 -4.40 5.92 -1.94
C LYS A 55 -3.86 7.34 -1.81
N ASN A 56 -4.45 8.29 -2.50
CA ASN A 56 -4.03 9.70 -2.47
C ASN A 56 -4.20 10.33 -1.08
N SER A 57 -5.26 9.96 -0.34
CA SER A 57 -5.52 10.46 1.02
C SER A 57 -4.51 9.95 2.06
N LEU A 58 -3.85 8.83 1.77
CA LEU A 58 -2.87 8.20 2.67
C LEU A 58 -1.44 8.66 2.42
N LEU A 59 -1.15 9.34 1.30
CA LEU A 59 0.21 9.69 0.90
C LEU A 59 0.96 10.46 1.98
N LEU A 60 2.23 10.12 2.12
CA LEU A 60 3.19 10.88 2.90
C LEU A 60 3.69 12.08 2.10
N ALA A 61 3.83 13.21 2.79
CA ALA A 61 4.50 14.36 2.20
C ALA A 61 6.02 14.11 2.19
N PRO A 62 6.74 14.43 1.10
CA PRO A 62 8.18 14.35 1.07
C PRO A 62 8.81 15.43 1.96
N TYR A 63 9.98 15.13 2.50
CA TYR A 63 10.89 16.15 3.00
C TYR A 63 11.41 16.95 1.81
N ASN A 64 11.33 18.27 1.91
CA ASN A 64 11.73 19.17 0.85
C ASN A 64 12.93 19.99 1.30
N ASP A 65 13.94 20.05 0.45
CA ASP A 65 15.14 20.85 0.61
C ASP A 65 15.61 21.37 -0.77
N SER A 66 16.76 21.98 -0.83
CA SER A 66 17.38 22.40 -2.08
C SER A 66 18.90 22.34 -1.99
N ILE A 67 19.52 22.10 -3.13
CA ILE A 67 20.97 22.13 -3.30
C ILE A 67 21.37 23.24 -4.28
N GLU A 68 22.57 23.73 -4.14
CA GLU A 68 23.21 24.58 -5.15
C GLU A 68 24.10 23.71 -6.03
N VAL A 69 23.69 23.52 -7.28
CA VAL A 69 24.43 22.73 -8.26
C VAL A 69 25.57 23.58 -8.85
N ASN A 70 26.77 23.26 -8.44
CA ASN A 70 28.00 23.92 -8.86
C ASN A 70 29.22 22.96 -8.81
N ALA A 71 30.44 23.45 -8.78
CA ALA A 71 31.65 22.64 -8.71
C ALA A 71 31.92 22.00 -7.33
N ASN A 72 31.05 22.18 -6.34
CA ASN A 72 31.21 21.61 -5.00
C ASN A 72 30.24 20.47 -4.76
N ILE A 73 30.53 19.61 -3.77
CA ILE A 73 29.56 18.62 -3.26
C ILE A 73 28.49 19.37 -2.49
N ALA A 74 27.24 19.01 -2.76
CA ALA A 74 26.09 19.47 -1.97
C ALA A 74 25.52 18.33 -1.12
N THR A 75 25.06 18.66 0.08
CA THR A 75 24.54 17.66 1.04
C THR A 75 23.17 18.06 1.55
N VAL A 76 22.23 17.12 1.55
CA VAL A 76 20.94 17.23 2.19
C VAL A 76 20.87 16.24 3.35
N SER A 77 20.51 16.72 4.54
CA SER A 77 20.31 15.89 5.73
C SER A 77 18.84 15.95 6.17
N THR A 78 18.19 14.82 6.20
CA THR A 78 16.78 14.74 6.62
C THR A 78 16.66 14.58 8.13
N PRO A 79 15.53 14.98 8.75
CA PRO A 79 15.27 14.74 10.17
C PRO A 79 15.09 13.25 10.50
N PHE A 80 15.02 12.40 9.48
CA PHE A 80 14.88 10.94 9.62
C PHE A 80 16.22 10.20 9.65
N GLY A 81 17.37 10.92 9.76
CA GLY A 81 18.69 10.34 9.82
C GLY A 81 19.18 9.78 8.48
N VAL A 82 18.69 10.31 7.38
CA VAL A 82 19.21 10.05 6.02
C VAL A 82 19.96 11.26 5.53
N GLN A 83 21.16 11.05 5.02
CA GLN A 83 21.98 12.04 4.37
C GLN A 83 22.16 11.67 2.89
N VAL A 84 21.99 12.65 2.01
CA VAL A 84 22.19 12.48 0.57
C VAL A 84 23.26 13.49 0.11
N ASN A 85 24.35 12.98 -0.45
CA ASN A 85 25.44 13.77 -1.01
C ASN A 85 25.32 13.75 -2.54
N PHE A 86 25.33 14.92 -3.12
CA PHE A 86 25.26 15.17 -4.56
C PHE A 86 26.65 15.58 -5.06
N PRO A 87 27.23 14.90 -6.06
CA PRO A 87 28.54 15.28 -6.58
C PRO A 87 28.51 16.63 -7.32
N PRO A 88 29.68 17.24 -7.58
CA PRO A 88 29.76 18.46 -8.36
C PRO A 88 29.08 18.34 -9.72
N ASN A 89 28.38 19.40 -10.16
CA ASN A 89 27.75 19.49 -11.47
C ASN A 89 26.85 18.28 -11.83
N CYS A 90 26.16 17.72 -10.82
CA CYS A 90 25.47 16.42 -10.92
C CYS A 90 24.16 16.44 -11.71
N CYS A 91 23.67 17.58 -12.17
CA CYS A 91 22.33 17.73 -12.70
C CYS A 91 22.30 18.11 -14.18
N VAL A 92 21.39 17.46 -14.91
CA VAL A 92 21.04 17.81 -16.30
C VAL A 92 19.53 17.93 -16.46
N SER A 93 19.12 18.70 -17.45
CA SER A 93 17.71 18.73 -17.88
C SER A 93 17.27 17.38 -18.46
N THR A 94 15.98 17.22 -18.71
CA THR A 94 15.43 16.04 -19.40
C THR A 94 15.93 15.91 -20.85
N THR A 95 16.52 16.98 -21.42
CA THR A 95 17.17 16.98 -22.75
C THR A 95 18.69 16.81 -22.67
N GLY A 96 19.24 16.54 -21.45
CA GLY A 96 20.68 16.30 -21.23
C GLY A 96 21.54 17.55 -21.11
N GLN A 97 20.98 18.77 -21.06
CA GLN A 97 21.74 20.00 -20.90
C GLN A 97 22.17 20.19 -19.44
N PRO A 98 23.45 20.53 -19.17
CA PRO A 98 23.91 20.82 -17.83
C PRO A 98 23.11 21.91 -17.14
N LEU A 99 22.81 21.69 -15.86
CA LEU A 99 22.11 22.65 -15.01
C LEU A 99 23.01 23.12 -13.88
N THR A 100 22.88 24.39 -13.53
CA THR A 100 23.57 25.03 -12.41
C THR A 100 22.56 25.81 -11.55
N GLY A 101 22.99 26.24 -10.36
CA GLY A 101 22.16 27.00 -9.45
C GLY A 101 21.22 26.13 -8.61
N LYS A 102 20.18 26.73 -8.07
CA LYS A 102 19.29 26.09 -7.10
C LYS A 102 18.43 24.99 -7.73
N VAL A 103 18.48 23.79 -7.16
CA VAL A 103 17.66 22.62 -7.51
C VAL A 103 16.94 22.12 -6.26
N GLN A 104 15.63 21.92 -6.34
CA GLN A 104 14.81 21.36 -5.27
C GLN A 104 15.04 19.86 -5.16
N VAL A 105 15.08 19.37 -3.92
CA VAL A 105 15.27 17.95 -3.57
C VAL A 105 14.09 17.48 -2.75
N GLU A 106 13.41 16.45 -3.21
CA GLU A 106 12.32 15.79 -2.49
C GLU A 106 12.79 14.40 -2.05
N ILE A 107 12.65 14.11 -0.76
CA ILE A 107 13.07 12.83 -0.16
C ILE A 107 11.91 12.23 0.65
N LEU A 108 11.60 10.95 0.40
CA LEU A 108 10.78 10.12 1.28
C LEU A 108 11.63 9.00 1.86
N VAL A 109 11.34 8.67 3.11
CA VAL A 109 12.02 7.59 3.84
C VAL A 109 10.94 6.71 4.48
N LEU A 110 10.80 5.47 4.02
CA LEU A 110 9.83 4.52 4.53
C LEU A 110 10.57 3.43 5.33
N ARG A 111 10.52 3.52 6.64
CA ARG A 111 11.12 2.54 7.55
C ARG A 111 10.08 1.77 8.36
N LYS A 112 8.85 2.27 8.42
CA LYS A 112 7.73 1.61 9.08
C LYS A 112 6.89 0.88 8.04
N LYS A 113 6.37 -0.28 8.40
CA LYS A 113 5.48 -1.07 7.53
C LYS A 113 4.20 -0.29 7.17
N GLY A 114 3.69 0.49 8.10
CA GLY A 114 2.55 1.36 7.83
C GLY A 114 2.83 2.46 6.80
N ASP A 115 4.05 3.01 6.75
CA ASP A 115 4.44 3.98 5.71
C ASP A 115 4.50 3.34 4.33
N MET A 116 4.97 2.07 4.24
CA MET A 116 4.95 1.28 3.00
C MET A 116 3.51 1.05 2.51
N ILE A 117 2.57 0.77 3.44
CA ILE A 117 1.14 0.66 3.13
C ILE A 117 0.59 1.99 2.63
N ARG A 118 0.85 3.10 3.33
CA ARG A 118 0.39 4.43 2.97
C ARG A 118 0.84 4.85 1.58
N MET A 119 2.09 4.58 1.26
CA MET A 119 2.66 4.88 -0.05
C MET A 119 2.33 3.83 -1.12
N ASN A 120 1.62 2.76 -0.74
CA ASN A 120 1.34 1.60 -1.60
C ASN A 120 2.63 1.05 -2.24
N ARG A 121 3.66 0.87 -1.40
CA ARG A 121 4.98 0.33 -1.77
C ARG A 121 5.22 -0.96 -0.97
N PRO A 122 4.60 -2.09 -1.39
CA PRO A 122 4.82 -3.36 -0.73
C PRO A 122 6.24 -3.87 -1.00
N THR A 123 6.83 -4.56 -0.04
CA THR A 123 8.17 -5.15 -0.14
C THR A 123 8.13 -6.48 -0.88
N THR A 124 7.75 -6.44 -2.16
CA THR A 124 7.70 -7.62 -3.03
C THR A 124 8.38 -7.35 -4.36
N SER A 125 9.16 -8.31 -4.84
CA SER A 125 9.84 -8.28 -6.13
C SER A 125 9.44 -9.51 -6.92
N ASN A 126 8.74 -9.33 -8.05
CA ASN A 126 8.24 -10.45 -8.88
C ASN A 126 7.57 -11.55 -8.05
N ASP A 127 6.65 -11.16 -7.16
CA ASP A 127 5.95 -12.02 -6.21
C ASP A 127 6.82 -12.67 -5.11
N SER A 128 8.12 -12.42 -5.10
CA SER A 128 8.99 -12.82 -4.00
C SER A 128 8.93 -11.81 -2.86
N LEU A 129 8.73 -12.30 -1.64
CA LEU A 129 8.75 -11.47 -0.45
C LEU A 129 10.15 -10.92 -0.20
N GLN A 130 10.24 -9.65 0.18
CA GLN A 130 11.49 -9.01 0.58
C GLN A 130 11.46 -8.62 2.05
N VAL A 131 12.63 -8.66 2.69
CA VAL A 131 12.89 -8.01 3.96
C VAL A 131 13.66 -6.73 3.68
N SER A 132 13.08 -5.59 4.03
CA SER A 132 13.61 -4.27 3.70
C SER A 132 14.35 -3.66 4.90
N ALA A 133 15.50 -3.02 4.65
CA ALA A 133 16.15 -2.12 5.60
C ALA A 133 15.60 -0.69 5.49
N GLY A 134 14.85 -0.38 4.44
CA GLY A 134 14.20 0.90 4.21
C GLY A 134 14.03 1.17 2.72
N GLU A 135 12.95 1.87 2.41
CA GLU A 135 12.65 2.36 1.06
C GLU A 135 12.88 3.86 1.04
N LEU A 136 13.52 4.33 0.00
CA LEU A 136 13.90 5.72 -0.21
C LEU A 136 13.31 6.21 -1.53
N PHE A 137 12.90 7.46 -1.55
CA PHE A 137 12.53 8.15 -2.78
C PHE A 137 13.33 9.45 -2.85
N VAL A 138 14.00 9.67 -3.96
CA VAL A 138 14.74 10.90 -4.23
C VAL A 138 14.28 11.46 -5.58
N ARG A 139 13.88 12.71 -5.59
CA ARG A 139 13.49 13.42 -6.81
C ARG A 139 14.10 14.81 -6.82
N LEU A 140 14.60 15.20 -7.97
CA LEU A 140 15.16 16.52 -8.22
C LEU A 140 14.23 17.30 -9.15
N LYS A 141 14.06 18.60 -8.87
CA LYS A 141 13.30 19.53 -9.70
C LYS A 141 13.98 20.88 -9.79
N LYS A 142 13.90 21.52 -10.96
CA LYS A 142 14.26 22.92 -11.12
C LYS A 142 13.06 23.64 -11.73
N ASP A 143 12.59 24.68 -11.06
CA ASP A 143 11.41 25.46 -11.47
C ASP A 143 10.18 24.57 -11.75
N GLY A 144 9.98 23.54 -10.89
CA GLY A 144 8.88 22.57 -11.01
C GLY A 144 9.10 21.46 -12.04
N VAL A 145 10.13 21.54 -12.88
CA VAL A 145 10.45 20.55 -13.93
C VAL A 145 11.38 19.46 -13.36
N PRO A 146 11.14 18.16 -13.64
CA PRO A 146 12.04 17.08 -13.24
C PRO A 146 13.46 17.27 -13.81
N VAL A 147 14.46 16.94 -13.00
CA VAL A 147 15.88 17.01 -13.31
C VAL A 147 16.46 15.59 -13.23
N LEU A 148 17.39 15.27 -14.11
CA LEU A 148 18.11 14.01 -14.16
C LEU A 148 19.53 14.17 -13.58
N LEU A 149 20.14 13.06 -13.18
CA LEU A 149 21.58 13.06 -12.89
C LEU A 149 22.38 13.15 -14.20
N ALA A 150 23.47 13.90 -14.15
CA ALA A 150 24.42 13.95 -15.26
C ALA A 150 24.99 12.55 -15.54
N PRO A 151 25.44 12.26 -16.77
CA PRO A 151 26.11 11.02 -17.10
C PRO A 151 27.27 10.76 -16.12
N ASN A 152 27.35 9.54 -15.59
CA ASN A 152 28.34 9.08 -14.60
C ASN A 152 28.24 9.74 -13.20
N ALA A 153 27.34 10.70 -12.98
CA ALA A 153 27.09 11.21 -11.62
C ALA A 153 26.40 10.14 -10.77
N LYS A 154 26.92 9.95 -9.55
CA LYS A 154 26.32 9.05 -8.55
C LYS A 154 26.09 9.83 -7.28
N ILE A 155 24.85 9.79 -6.78
CA ILE A 155 24.56 10.28 -5.43
C ILE A 155 25.02 9.24 -4.42
N ASN A 156 25.44 9.72 -3.24
CA ASN A 156 25.73 8.87 -2.09
C ASN A 156 24.66 9.09 -1.04
N ILE A 157 23.95 8.02 -0.67
CA ILE A 157 22.91 8.06 0.37
C ILE A 157 23.42 7.27 1.56
N ARG A 158 23.38 7.88 2.74
CA ARG A 158 23.82 7.27 4.00
C ARG A 158 22.67 7.27 5.00
N TYR A 159 22.46 6.14 5.67
CA TYR A 159 21.54 6.04 6.79
C TYR A 159 21.86 4.88 7.72
N ASN A 160 21.51 5.04 8.99
CA ASN A 160 21.66 4.00 10.00
C ASN A 160 20.43 3.10 10.03
N ASP A 161 20.64 1.79 10.08
CA ASP A 161 19.61 0.80 10.38
C ASP A 161 20.28 -0.37 11.12
N LEU A 162 19.84 -0.64 12.33
CA LEU A 162 20.47 -1.63 13.20
C LEU A 162 19.53 -2.78 13.50
N PRO A 163 20.03 -4.03 13.46
CA PRO A 163 21.38 -4.41 13.04
C PRO A 163 21.55 -4.35 11.53
N VAL A 164 22.73 -3.94 11.07
CA VAL A 164 23.07 -3.96 9.64
C VAL A 164 23.12 -5.40 9.14
N ASN A 165 22.47 -5.67 8.03
CA ASN A 165 22.49 -6.97 7.36
C ASN A 165 23.32 -6.90 6.07
N GLN A 166 24.37 -7.71 6.00
CA GLN A 166 25.29 -7.77 4.86
C GLN A 166 24.68 -8.37 3.58
N GLN A 167 23.52 -9.03 3.68
CA GLN A 167 22.83 -9.62 2.52
C GLN A 167 22.00 -8.61 1.74
N MET A 168 21.87 -7.39 2.24
CA MET A 168 21.08 -6.34 1.58
C MET A 168 21.65 -6.01 0.21
N LYS A 169 20.73 -5.81 -0.74
CA LYS A 169 20.97 -5.43 -2.13
C LYS A 169 20.10 -4.25 -2.50
N LEU A 170 20.40 -3.61 -3.61
CA LEU A 170 19.57 -2.54 -4.15
C LEU A 170 18.51 -3.10 -5.07
N PHE A 171 17.31 -2.56 -4.94
CA PHE A 171 16.20 -2.75 -5.86
C PHE A 171 15.65 -1.37 -6.24
N PHE A 172 15.17 -1.24 -7.47
CA PHE A 172 14.60 0.00 -7.98
C PHE A 172 13.11 -0.16 -8.25
N GLY A 173 12.35 0.89 -7.95
CA GLY A 173 10.91 0.87 -8.13
C GLY A 173 10.51 0.94 -9.59
N ASP A 174 9.72 -0.02 -10.04
CA ASP A 174 9.07 -0.01 -11.33
C ASP A 174 7.69 0.66 -11.20
N GLU A 175 7.55 1.83 -11.80
CA GLU A 175 6.32 2.60 -11.85
C GLU A 175 5.67 2.56 -13.25
N SER A 176 6.13 1.70 -14.15
CA SER A 176 5.60 1.56 -15.51
C SER A 176 4.15 1.09 -15.53
N ASN A 177 3.75 0.28 -14.55
CA ASN A 177 2.37 -0.14 -14.37
C ASN A 177 1.71 0.65 -13.22
N PRO A 178 0.78 1.57 -13.50
CA PRO A 178 0.16 2.38 -12.46
C PRO A 178 -0.72 1.58 -11.48
N GLN A 179 -1.10 0.36 -11.85
CA GLN A 179 -1.93 -0.51 -11.02
C GLN A 179 -1.12 -1.42 -10.11
N HIS A 180 0.13 -1.68 -10.48
CA HIS A 180 0.97 -2.65 -9.78
C HIS A 180 2.41 -2.16 -9.68
N PHE A 181 2.77 -1.74 -8.48
CA PHE A 181 4.15 -1.40 -8.17
C PHE A 181 4.99 -2.66 -7.94
N ASN A 182 6.22 -2.67 -8.45
CA ASN A 182 7.16 -3.76 -8.31
C ASN A 182 8.57 -3.25 -8.01
N TRP A 183 9.36 -4.04 -7.30
CA TRP A 183 10.78 -3.79 -7.10
C TRP A 183 11.59 -4.64 -8.08
N LEU A 184 12.36 -4.01 -8.95
CA LEU A 184 13.27 -4.68 -9.86
C LEU A 184 14.66 -4.80 -9.24
N PRO A 185 15.32 -5.97 -9.33
CA PRO A 185 16.68 -6.11 -8.85
C PRO A 185 17.63 -5.19 -9.63
N ASN A 186 18.60 -4.63 -8.92
CA ASN A 186 19.67 -3.88 -9.56
C ASN A 186 20.58 -4.81 -10.36
N ASN A 187 20.68 -4.57 -11.65
CA ASN A 187 21.54 -5.32 -12.57
C ASN A 187 22.80 -4.56 -13.02
N ASP A 188 22.92 -3.28 -12.64
CA ASP A 188 24.08 -2.43 -12.95
C ASP A 188 24.92 -2.20 -11.68
N LEU A 189 25.66 -3.22 -11.28
CA LEU A 189 26.47 -3.19 -10.05
C LEU A 189 27.69 -2.25 -10.16
N ALA A 190 28.09 -1.85 -11.34
CA ALA A 190 29.17 -0.90 -11.53
C ALA A 190 28.77 0.54 -11.17
N ASN A 191 27.50 0.88 -11.42
CA ASN A 191 26.98 2.21 -11.15
C ASN A 191 26.11 2.29 -9.89
N ASN A 192 25.57 1.17 -9.44
CA ASN A 192 24.66 1.12 -8.31
C ASN A 192 25.10 0.02 -7.35
N PHE A 193 25.53 0.39 -6.16
CA PHE A 193 25.98 -0.58 -5.15
C PHE A 193 25.73 -0.06 -3.74
N ILE A 194 25.79 -0.98 -2.78
CA ILE A 194 25.62 -0.71 -1.36
C ILE A 194 26.83 -1.24 -0.61
N ASN A 195 27.35 -0.41 0.29
CA ASN A 195 28.32 -0.81 1.30
C ASN A 195 27.59 -0.91 2.64
N ALA A 196 27.54 -2.10 3.20
CA ALA A 196 27.01 -2.34 4.53
C ALA A 196 28.16 -2.25 5.53
N GLY A 197 28.24 -1.13 6.24
CA GLY A 197 29.21 -0.91 7.32
C GLY A 197 28.75 -1.58 8.63
N THR A 198 29.35 -1.20 9.75
CA THR A 198 28.97 -1.73 11.08
C THR A 198 27.65 -1.17 11.59
N GLN A 199 27.30 0.06 11.24
CA GLN A 199 26.10 0.77 11.73
C GLN A 199 25.35 1.53 10.64
N VAL A 200 25.85 1.53 9.41
CA VAL A 200 25.38 2.39 8.34
C VAL A 200 25.32 1.64 7.02
N TYR A 201 24.31 1.94 6.24
CA TYR A 201 24.27 1.64 4.81
C TYR A 201 24.73 2.87 4.02
N GLU A 202 25.65 2.66 3.11
CA GLU A 202 26.11 3.67 2.13
C GLU A 202 25.73 3.18 0.73
N ILE A 203 24.82 3.89 0.10
CA ILE A 203 24.33 3.59 -1.25
C ILE A 203 25.01 4.56 -2.21
N TYR A 204 25.59 4.03 -3.27
CA TYR A 204 26.05 4.80 -4.41
C TYR A 204 25.20 4.46 -5.61
N THR A 205 24.52 5.44 -6.21
CA THR A 205 23.57 5.18 -7.29
C THR A 205 23.48 6.35 -8.26
N ASN A 206 23.32 6.03 -9.54
CA ASN A 206 22.92 6.97 -10.58
C ASN A 206 21.38 6.98 -10.79
N HIS A 207 20.65 6.21 -9.98
CA HIS A 207 19.19 6.12 -10.03
C HIS A 207 18.55 7.14 -9.09
N LEU A 208 17.57 7.88 -9.60
CA LEU A 208 16.64 8.69 -8.83
C LEU A 208 15.30 7.94 -8.70
N ARG A 209 14.38 8.48 -7.88
CA ARG A 209 13.08 7.93 -7.54
C ARG A 209 13.18 6.81 -6.50
N TRP A 210 12.49 5.69 -6.66
CA TRP A 210 12.35 4.68 -5.63
C TRP A 210 13.53 3.72 -5.57
N ILE A 211 14.12 3.59 -4.40
CA ILE A 211 15.25 2.71 -4.07
C ILE A 211 14.85 1.91 -2.84
N ASN A 212 14.94 0.58 -2.89
CA ASN A 212 14.75 -0.29 -1.73
C ASN A 212 16.07 -1.01 -1.41
N VAL A 213 16.46 -0.95 -0.15
CA VAL A 213 17.56 -1.73 0.41
C VAL A 213 16.96 -2.97 1.04
N ALA A 214 17.07 -4.11 0.38
CA ALA A 214 16.37 -5.32 0.78
C ALA A 214 17.12 -6.59 0.38
N TYR A 215 16.67 -7.72 0.90
CA TYR A 215 16.99 -9.03 0.35
C TYR A 215 15.70 -9.84 0.13
N ASN A 216 15.71 -10.73 -0.87
CA ASN A 216 14.59 -11.65 -1.08
C ASN A 216 14.57 -12.68 0.04
N TYR A 217 13.44 -12.77 0.75
CA TYR A 217 13.24 -13.77 1.76
C TYR A 217 12.99 -15.12 1.10
N ASN A 218 14.03 -15.94 1.08
CA ASN A 218 13.96 -17.29 0.55
C ASN A 218 14.64 -18.23 1.55
N VAL A 219 13.85 -19.07 2.20
CA VAL A 219 14.37 -20.17 3.03
C VAL A 219 14.21 -21.44 2.21
N ALA A 220 15.32 -21.97 1.72
CA ALA A 220 15.33 -23.20 0.93
C ALA A 220 14.60 -24.33 1.65
N GLY A 221 13.68 -25.01 0.97
CA GLY A 221 12.87 -26.09 1.53
C GLY A 221 11.71 -25.67 2.43
N SER A 222 11.50 -24.38 2.69
CA SER A 222 10.35 -23.91 3.46
C SER A 222 9.07 -24.00 2.67
N ALA A 223 8.02 -24.55 3.29
CA ALA A 223 6.67 -24.50 2.73
C ALA A 223 6.17 -23.06 2.63
N THR A 224 5.41 -22.78 1.59
CA THR A 224 4.78 -21.47 1.37
C THR A 224 3.29 -21.59 1.21
N VAL A 225 2.55 -20.55 1.56
CA VAL A 225 1.10 -20.46 1.46
C VAL A 225 0.69 -19.07 1.00
N SER A 226 -0.33 -18.97 0.17
CA SER A 226 -1.01 -17.70 -0.09
C SER A 226 -2.09 -17.47 0.97
N VAL A 227 -2.36 -16.21 1.29
CA VAL A 227 -3.42 -15.82 2.23
C VAL A 227 -4.50 -15.08 1.47
N SER A 228 -5.74 -15.51 1.65
CA SER A 228 -6.94 -14.85 1.10
C SER A 228 -7.65 -14.08 2.22
N ALA A 229 -7.95 -12.82 1.99
CA ALA A 229 -8.81 -12.04 2.88
C ALA A 229 -10.29 -12.37 2.61
N GLU A 230 -10.99 -12.87 3.62
CA GLU A 230 -12.42 -13.01 3.60
C GLU A 230 -13.07 -11.76 4.21
N ILE A 231 -13.73 -10.99 3.38
CA ILE A 231 -14.36 -9.70 3.72
C ILE A 231 -15.77 -9.66 3.13
N ALA A 232 -16.62 -8.74 3.59
CA ALA A 232 -17.95 -8.57 3.04
C ALA A 232 -17.92 -8.16 1.54
N ASN A 233 -18.92 -8.57 0.78
CA ASN A 233 -18.96 -8.50 -0.70
C ASN A 233 -18.84 -7.07 -1.27
N TYR A 234 -19.17 -6.05 -0.49
CA TYR A 234 -19.08 -4.64 -0.90
C TYR A 234 -17.69 -4.03 -0.75
N PHE A 235 -16.74 -4.77 -0.21
CA PHE A 235 -15.31 -4.42 -0.24
C PHE A 235 -14.67 -5.04 -1.48
N THR A 236 -14.48 -4.24 -2.50
CA THR A 236 -14.00 -4.66 -3.82
C THR A 236 -12.69 -3.97 -4.17
N ASN A 237 -12.05 -4.35 -5.26
CA ASN A 237 -10.82 -3.71 -5.70
C ASN A 237 -11.00 -2.25 -6.17
N THR A 238 -12.24 -1.79 -6.36
CA THR A 238 -12.53 -0.41 -6.74
C THR A 238 -12.54 0.55 -5.54
N ASN A 239 -12.69 0.01 -4.34
CA ASN A 239 -12.83 0.80 -3.11
C ASN A 239 -11.89 0.36 -1.97
N THR A 240 -11.14 -0.75 -2.12
CA THR A 240 -10.41 -1.39 -1.03
C THR A 240 -8.96 -1.70 -1.42
N MET A 241 -8.07 -1.57 -0.45
CA MET A 241 -6.68 -2.05 -0.46
C MET A 241 -6.53 -3.11 0.62
N ALA A 242 -5.80 -4.18 0.33
CA ALA A 242 -5.49 -5.22 1.30
C ALA A 242 -4.00 -5.58 1.31
N PHE A 243 -3.47 -5.86 2.49
CA PHE A 243 -2.06 -6.16 2.70
C PHE A 243 -1.89 -7.27 3.72
N THR A 244 -0.82 -8.04 3.60
CA THR A 244 -0.31 -8.90 4.67
C THR A 244 0.98 -8.29 5.22
N VAL A 245 1.02 -8.09 6.52
CA VAL A 245 2.13 -7.48 7.25
C VAL A 245 2.80 -8.55 8.09
N LEU A 246 4.06 -8.85 7.86
CA LEU A 246 4.79 -9.83 8.67
C LEU A 246 5.22 -9.19 10.00
N LYS A 247 5.04 -9.92 11.11
CA LYS A 247 5.37 -9.42 12.44
C LYS A 247 6.88 -9.27 12.63
N ASP A 248 7.62 -10.32 12.32
CA ASP A 248 9.04 -10.46 12.67
C ASP A 248 9.99 -9.75 11.70
N PHE A 249 9.48 -9.29 10.55
CA PHE A 249 10.27 -8.68 9.50
C PHE A 249 9.71 -7.31 9.12
N ARG A 250 10.54 -6.44 8.61
CA ARG A 250 10.08 -5.24 7.90
C ARG A 250 9.66 -5.65 6.49
N SER A 251 8.47 -6.25 6.43
CA SER A 251 7.90 -6.79 5.19
C SER A 251 6.40 -6.56 5.14
N VAL A 252 5.95 -6.08 4.00
CA VAL A 252 4.55 -5.86 3.65
C VAL A 252 4.32 -6.47 2.27
N ALA A 253 3.39 -7.40 2.16
CA ALA A 253 2.98 -7.92 0.86
C ALA A 253 1.60 -7.35 0.48
N GLY A 254 1.50 -6.73 -0.68
CA GLY A 254 0.23 -6.31 -1.24
C GLY A 254 -0.62 -7.52 -1.62
N MET A 255 -1.88 -7.53 -1.27
CA MET A 255 -2.82 -8.56 -1.70
C MET A 255 -3.46 -8.13 -3.02
N ARG A 256 -3.36 -8.98 -4.03
CA ARG A 256 -3.89 -8.70 -5.36
C ARG A 256 -5.36 -9.09 -5.46
N PRO A 257 -6.17 -8.34 -6.25
CA PRO A 257 -7.53 -8.74 -6.56
C PRO A 257 -7.52 -9.95 -7.50
N GLU A 258 -8.12 -11.04 -7.07
CA GLU A 258 -8.48 -12.18 -7.92
C GLU A 258 -9.94 -12.00 -8.35
N LEU A 259 -10.12 -11.53 -9.59
CA LEU A 259 -11.44 -11.09 -10.08
C LEU A 259 -12.45 -12.24 -10.18
N SER A 260 -11.99 -13.42 -10.62
CA SER A 260 -12.83 -14.60 -10.78
C SER A 260 -13.37 -15.11 -9.43
N ALA A 261 -12.53 -15.06 -8.40
CA ALA A 261 -12.87 -15.47 -7.04
C ALA A 261 -13.44 -14.32 -6.19
N LYS A 262 -13.39 -13.07 -6.69
CA LYS A 262 -13.79 -11.85 -5.94
C LYS A 262 -13.15 -11.78 -4.56
N LYS A 263 -11.83 -11.94 -4.51
CA LYS A 263 -11.04 -11.98 -3.27
C LYS A 263 -9.72 -11.23 -3.44
N PHE A 264 -9.15 -10.80 -2.32
CA PHE A 264 -7.77 -10.34 -2.27
C PHE A 264 -6.87 -11.48 -1.82
N ILE A 265 -5.81 -11.75 -2.59
CA ILE A 265 -4.89 -12.86 -2.35
C ILE A 265 -3.46 -12.34 -2.27
N SER A 266 -2.73 -12.74 -1.23
CA SER A 266 -1.31 -12.42 -1.07
C SER A 266 -0.45 -13.22 -2.05
N PRO A 267 0.75 -12.76 -2.37
CA PRO A 267 1.78 -13.65 -2.89
C PRO A 267 2.07 -14.78 -1.89
N LYS A 268 2.93 -15.72 -2.29
CA LYS A 268 3.31 -16.82 -1.40
C LYS A 268 4.13 -16.30 -0.21
N LEU A 269 3.66 -16.61 1.00
CA LEU A 269 4.29 -16.27 2.26
C LEU A 269 4.89 -17.53 2.90
N PRO A 270 5.98 -17.41 3.68
CA PRO A 270 6.56 -18.56 4.40
C PRO A 270 5.57 -19.06 5.47
N VAL A 271 5.45 -20.38 5.60
CA VAL A 271 4.64 -21.02 6.63
C VAL A 271 5.29 -20.84 8.00
N GLY A 272 4.47 -20.79 9.07
CA GLY A 272 4.91 -20.62 10.46
C GLY A 272 5.21 -19.18 10.87
N LYS A 273 4.83 -18.18 10.06
CA LYS A 273 5.04 -16.76 10.36
C LYS A 273 3.78 -16.09 10.88
N VAL A 274 3.94 -15.23 11.87
CA VAL A 274 2.84 -14.38 12.33
C VAL A 274 2.68 -13.22 11.34
N ILE A 275 1.46 -13.10 10.84
CA ILE A 275 1.07 -12.03 9.91
C ILE A 275 -0.11 -11.26 10.50
N THR A 276 -0.31 -10.05 10.02
CA THR A 276 -1.56 -9.30 10.16
C THR A 276 -2.09 -8.98 8.77
N VAL A 277 -3.31 -9.41 8.47
CA VAL A 277 -4.04 -8.99 7.28
C VAL A 277 -4.66 -7.63 7.58
N VAL A 278 -4.34 -6.63 6.80
CA VAL A 278 -4.85 -5.25 6.95
C VAL A 278 -5.68 -4.91 5.73
N VAL A 279 -6.92 -4.47 5.96
CA VAL A 279 -7.87 -4.07 4.91
C VAL A 279 -8.29 -2.63 5.16
N ILE A 280 -8.12 -1.78 4.16
CA ILE A 280 -8.48 -0.36 4.22
C ILE A 280 -9.39 -0.07 3.04
N SER A 281 -10.53 0.56 3.29
CA SER A 281 -11.50 0.87 2.23
C SER A 281 -12.01 2.31 2.35
N LYS A 282 -12.43 2.84 1.21
CA LYS A 282 -13.18 4.10 1.12
C LYS A 282 -14.48 3.83 0.36
N GLN A 283 -15.61 4.17 0.98
CA GLN A 283 -16.94 4.05 0.37
C GLN A 283 -17.67 5.38 0.56
N ALA A 284 -18.06 6.02 -0.52
CA ALA A 284 -18.59 7.38 -0.50
C ALA A 284 -17.68 8.34 0.30
N ASN A 285 -18.16 8.87 1.41
CA ASN A 285 -17.42 9.76 2.31
C ASN A 285 -16.76 9.03 3.49
N ASP A 286 -16.99 7.73 3.64
CA ASP A 286 -16.57 6.95 4.78
C ASP A 286 -15.31 6.14 4.48
N TYR A 287 -14.50 5.99 5.52
CA TYR A 287 -13.34 5.11 5.51
C TYR A 287 -13.58 3.93 6.43
N TYR A 288 -12.98 2.81 6.10
CA TYR A 288 -13.08 1.56 6.86
C TYR A 288 -11.69 0.97 7.08
N LEU A 289 -11.48 0.42 8.27
CA LEU A 289 -10.26 -0.30 8.63
C LEU A 289 -10.65 -1.63 9.27
N GLY A 290 -10.07 -2.71 8.79
CA GLY A 290 -10.09 -4.02 9.43
C GLY A 290 -8.70 -4.61 9.47
N TYR A 291 -8.40 -5.34 10.52
CA TYR A 291 -7.15 -6.10 10.63
C TYR A 291 -7.38 -7.35 11.47
N GLU A 292 -6.66 -8.42 11.11
CA GLU A 292 -6.72 -9.70 11.80
C GLU A 292 -5.34 -10.36 11.77
N SER A 293 -4.91 -10.89 12.90
CA SER A 293 -3.63 -11.59 13.03
C SER A 293 -3.82 -13.08 12.89
N ALA A 294 -2.90 -13.74 12.20
CA ALA A 294 -2.89 -15.17 12.00
C ALA A 294 -1.46 -15.71 11.94
N VAL A 295 -1.31 -17.01 12.18
CA VAL A 295 -0.08 -17.73 11.84
C VAL A 295 -0.28 -18.37 10.47
N THR A 296 0.67 -18.17 9.57
CA THR A 296 0.64 -18.82 8.25
C THR A 296 0.81 -20.33 8.40
N MET A 297 -0.12 -21.09 7.84
CA MET A 297 -0.11 -22.56 7.92
C MET A 297 -0.53 -23.17 6.58
N THR A 298 -0.04 -24.36 6.30
CA THR A 298 -0.50 -25.12 5.14
C THR A 298 -1.93 -25.59 5.40
N PRO A 299 -2.89 -25.22 4.52
CA PRO A 299 -4.27 -25.65 4.68
C PRO A 299 -4.42 -27.17 4.57
N THR A 300 -5.29 -27.75 5.40
CA THR A 300 -5.55 -29.19 5.44
C THR A 300 -6.49 -29.69 4.34
N ASN A 301 -7.15 -28.76 3.63
CA ASN A 301 -8.16 -29.04 2.61
C ASN A 301 -7.60 -29.22 1.18
N GLY A 302 -6.27 -29.41 1.05
CA GLY A 302 -5.60 -29.60 -0.25
C GLY A 302 -5.47 -28.32 -1.08
N THR A 303 -5.89 -27.15 -0.58
CA THR A 303 -5.64 -25.87 -1.22
C THR A 303 -4.29 -25.28 -0.77
N ASN A 304 -3.70 -24.41 -1.61
CA ASN A 304 -2.49 -23.68 -1.23
C ASN A 304 -2.82 -22.25 -0.70
N THR A 305 -4.05 -22.06 -0.24
CA THR A 305 -4.53 -20.73 0.20
C THR A 305 -5.22 -20.83 1.56
N GLN A 306 -4.64 -20.15 2.55
CA GLN A 306 -5.23 -19.96 3.87
C GLN A 306 -6.22 -18.81 3.83
N VAL A 307 -7.39 -18.96 4.44
CA VAL A 307 -8.40 -17.90 4.56
C VAL A 307 -8.26 -17.21 5.91
N VAL A 308 -8.27 -15.87 5.90
CA VAL A 308 -8.30 -15.04 7.10
C VAL A 308 -9.50 -14.10 7.00
N SER A 309 -10.45 -14.25 7.93
CA SER A 309 -11.65 -13.40 7.98
C SER A 309 -11.32 -12.06 8.61
N VAL A 310 -11.58 -10.97 7.89
CA VAL A 310 -11.36 -9.60 8.36
C VAL A 310 -12.69 -8.84 8.33
N ARG A 311 -12.96 -8.07 9.38
CA ARG A 311 -14.18 -7.26 9.51
C ARG A 311 -13.84 -5.77 9.54
N PRO A 312 -13.76 -5.08 8.40
CA PRO A 312 -13.53 -3.66 8.38
C PRO A 312 -14.70 -2.91 9.03
N VAL A 313 -14.37 -1.99 9.94
CA VAL A 313 -15.32 -1.12 10.60
C VAL A 313 -15.04 0.33 10.25
N LYS A 314 -16.06 1.17 10.31
CA LYS A 314 -15.94 2.60 10.01
C LYS A 314 -14.93 3.26 10.95
N ARG A 315 -14.02 4.03 10.38
CA ARG A 315 -12.98 4.81 11.07
C ARG A 315 -12.78 6.14 10.36
N SER A 316 -12.31 7.12 11.07
CA SER A 316 -11.80 8.35 10.46
C SER A 316 -10.43 8.10 9.81
N LEU A 317 -10.07 8.91 8.82
CA LEU A 317 -8.74 8.84 8.18
C LEU A 317 -7.59 9.03 9.20
N PRO A 318 -7.66 9.97 10.18
CA PRO A 318 -6.64 10.07 11.23
C PRO A 318 -6.48 8.80 12.06
N GLU A 319 -7.57 8.09 12.43
CA GLU A 319 -7.49 6.82 13.16
C GLU A 319 -6.80 5.73 12.33
N ILE A 320 -7.07 5.67 11.01
CA ILE A 320 -6.38 4.75 10.10
C ILE A 320 -4.89 5.07 10.06
N VAL A 321 -4.52 6.34 9.90
CA VAL A 321 -3.11 6.78 9.89
C VAL A 321 -2.45 6.47 11.24
N ALA A 322 -3.12 6.70 12.36
CA ALA A 322 -2.63 6.37 13.69
C ALA A 322 -2.34 4.86 13.83
N TYR A 323 -3.28 4.00 13.42
CA TYR A 323 -3.07 2.56 13.41
C TYR A 323 -1.87 2.16 12.53
N LEU A 324 -1.80 2.66 11.31
CA LEU A 324 -0.68 2.35 10.41
C LEU A 324 0.68 2.78 11.00
N SER A 325 0.72 3.85 11.78
CA SER A 325 1.95 4.31 12.43
C SER A 325 2.47 3.36 13.51
N THR A 326 1.65 2.42 13.97
CA THR A 326 2.03 1.39 14.97
C THR A 326 2.66 0.14 14.35
N LEU A 327 2.58 -0.02 13.03
CA LEU A 327 3.12 -1.19 12.28
C LEU A 327 4.67 -1.03 12.01
#